data_de9656349e582f645d7402df63bf9ffb
#
_entry.id   de9656349e582f645d7402df63bf9ffb
#
_cell.length_a   1.000
_cell.length_b   1.000
_cell.length_c   1.000
_cell.angle_alpha   90.00
_cell.angle_beta   90.00
_cell.angle_gamma   90.00
#
_symmetry.space_group_name_H-M   'P 1'
#
loop_
_entity.id
_entity.type
_entity.pdbx_description
1 polymer ?
#
loop_
_entity_poly.entity_id
_entity_poly.type
_entity_poly.pdbx_seq_one_letter_code
_entity_poly.pdbx_strand_id
1 'polypeptide(L)'
;MPIATMAVLFLVSPFFITLTSIYFFKSQVGYRRWLSILVGFVGVVLICQPETEQFNFYYLVPICVALAYAFTVIVVKKTADKDTLYQQMLLAYLIMGLLSGITGLLFGDGRLDTAANSEIAFITHSWQFSDIKSIFILFTISVLGSVGLLILMGAYRVSDPAVISPYEYSLLIWMILLGYLVWGDVPSVNIAIGMVLIVGAGIYIFYREQIKGESVASGEPLR
;
A
#
# COMPACT_ATOMS: atom_id res chain seq x y z
N MET A 1 6.95 -17.26 5.68
CA MET A 1 5.91 -16.37 6.25
C MET A 1 4.72 -16.29 5.31
N PRO A 2 3.47 -16.49 5.75
CA PRO A 2 2.29 -16.41 4.87
C PRO A 2 2.11 -15.00 4.29
N ILE A 3 1.78 -14.90 3.00
CA ILE A 3 1.57 -13.61 2.29
C ILE A 3 0.47 -12.78 2.97
N ALA A 4 -0.58 -13.44 3.47
CA ALA A 4 -1.66 -12.80 4.20
C ALA A 4 -1.16 -12.05 5.45
N THR A 5 -0.26 -12.66 6.22
CA THR A 5 0.33 -12.04 7.42
C THR A 5 1.18 -10.82 7.07
N MET A 6 1.98 -10.90 5.98
CA MET A 6 2.75 -9.75 5.48
C MET A 6 1.83 -8.59 5.08
N ALA A 7 0.74 -8.89 4.37
CA ALA A 7 -0.23 -7.88 3.94
C ALA A 7 -0.89 -7.17 5.13
N VAL A 8 -1.30 -7.92 6.17
CA VAL A 8 -1.88 -7.34 7.40
C VAL A 8 -0.89 -6.41 8.09
N LEU A 9 0.36 -6.85 8.24
CA LEU A 9 1.39 -6.04 8.90
C LEU A 9 1.75 -4.78 8.10
N PHE A 10 1.75 -4.85 6.76
CA PHE A 10 1.93 -3.67 5.92
C PHE A 10 0.74 -2.70 6.02
N LEU A 11 -0.48 -3.22 6.11
CA LEU A 11 -1.71 -2.42 6.24
C LEU A 11 -1.86 -1.72 7.60
N VAL A 12 -0.85 -1.78 8.48
CA VAL A 12 -0.66 -0.83 9.59
C VAL A 12 -0.21 0.55 9.07
N SER A 13 0.19 0.67 7.78
CA SER A 13 0.65 1.93 7.18
C SER A 13 -0.28 3.13 7.39
N PRO A 14 -1.63 3.07 7.30
CA PRO A 14 -2.50 4.21 7.58
C PRO A 14 -2.35 4.77 8.99
N PHE A 15 -2.03 3.90 9.95
CA PHE A 15 -1.74 4.34 11.32
C PHE A 15 -0.45 5.17 11.37
N PHE A 16 0.63 4.70 10.74
CA PHE A 16 1.88 5.44 10.66
C PHE A 16 1.76 6.74 9.85
N ILE A 17 1.02 6.73 8.74
CA ILE A 17 0.76 7.92 7.95
C ILE A 17 0.02 8.98 8.80
N THR A 18 -0.97 8.56 9.58
CA THR A 18 -1.70 9.47 10.47
C THR A 18 -0.79 10.04 11.56
N LEU A 19 0.03 9.22 12.21
CA LEU A 19 0.99 9.67 13.23
C LEU A 19 2.00 10.65 12.66
N THR A 20 2.59 10.33 11.52
CA THR A 20 3.58 11.20 10.86
C THR A 20 2.93 12.48 10.35
N SER A 21 1.69 12.45 9.87
CA SER A 21 0.93 13.64 9.46
C SER A 21 0.69 14.58 10.65
N ILE A 22 0.32 14.06 11.82
CA ILE A 22 0.19 14.86 13.05
C ILE A 22 1.52 15.53 13.38
N TYR A 23 2.62 14.80 13.31
CA TYR A 23 3.94 15.31 13.67
C TYR A 23 4.45 16.39 12.71
N PHE A 24 4.36 16.15 11.38
CA PHE A 24 4.94 17.02 10.37
C PHE A 24 4.04 18.16 9.94
N PHE A 25 2.73 17.94 9.86
CA PHE A 25 1.75 18.94 9.37
C PHE A 25 0.85 19.48 10.46
N LYS A 26 1.01 19.01 11.70
CA LYS A 26 0.14 19.37 12.85
C LYS A 26 -1.34 19.12 12.56
N SER A 27 -1.63 18.07 11.77
CA SER A 27 -2.98 17.69 11.38
C SER A 27 -3.83 17.44 12.62
N GLN A 28 -5.01 18.06 12.70
CA GLN A 28 -5.94 17.87 13.81
C GLN A 28 -6.74 16.58 13.61
N VAL A 29 -6.25 15.49 14.22
CA VAL A 29 -6.90 14.18 14.12
C VAL A 29 -7.75 13.93 15.36
N GLY A 30 -9.08 14.02 15.20
CA GLY A 30 -10.02 13.71 16.27
C GLY A 30 -10.11 12.21 16.58
N TYR A 31 -10.56 11.85 17.80
CA TYR A 31 -10.71 10.46 18.25
C TYR A 31 -11.53 9.58 17.31
N ARG A 32 -12.48 10.15 16.60
CA ARG A 32 -13.35 9.42 15.65
C ARG A 32 -12.59 8.93 14.41
N ARG A 33 -11.58 9.69 13.93
CA ARG A 33 -10.71 9.28 12.84
C ARG A 33 -9.82 8.10 13.29
N TRP A 34 -9.31 8.15 14.50
CA TRP A 34 -8.61 7.03 15.13
C TRP A 34 -9.48 5.78 15.22
N LEU A 35 -10.74 5.93 15.67
CA LEU A 35 -11.69 4.83 15.69
C LEU A 35 -11.91 4.22 14.29
N SER A 36 -12.06 5.04 13.25
CA SER A 36 -12.24 4.54 11.89
C SER A 36 -11.02 3.77 11.37
N ILE A 37 -9.80 4.25 11.69
CA ILE A 37 -8.57 3.53 11.33
C ILE A 37 -8.52 2.17 12.05
N LEU A 38 -8.86 2.14 13.33
CA LEU A 38 -8.90 0.89 14.10
C LEU A 38 -9.97 -0.08 13.59
N VAL A 39 -11.18 0.40 13.29
CA VAL A 39 -12.27 -0.42 12.72
C VAL A 39 -11.88 -0.97 11.35
N GLY A 40 -11.29 -0.13 10.48
CA GLY A 40 -10.75 -0.56 9.19
C GLY A 40 -9.69 -1.65 9.37
N PHE A 41 -8.75 -1.46 10.30
CA PHE A 41 -7.70 -2.44 10.59
C PHE A 41 -8.26 -3.76 11.15
N VAL A 42 -9.26 -3.73 12.02
CA VAL A 42 -9.97 -4.94 12.46
C VAL A 42 -10.61 -5.66 11.26
N GLY A 43 -11.22 -4.93 10.33
CA GLY A 43 -11.72 -5.49 9.06
C GLY A 43 -10.62 -6.18 8.25
N VAL A 44 -9.43 -5.58 8.15
CA VAL A 44 -8.25 -6.17 7.49
C VAL A 44 -7.84 -7.49 8.15
N VAL A 45 -7.74 -7.52 9.48
CA VAL A 45 -7.39 -8.73 10.24
C VAL A 45 -8.40 -9.85 10.02
N LEU A 46 -9.70 -9.52 9.99
CA LEU A 46 -10.77 -10.49 9.72
C LEU A 46 -10.71 -11.07 8.30
N ILE A 47 -10.34 -10.25 7.30
CA ILE A 47 -10.21 -10.70 5.91
C ILE A 47 -8.98 -11.59 5.74
N CYS A 48 -7.85 -11.14 6.24
CA CYS A 48 -6.57 -11.82 5.99
C CYS A 48 -6.36 -13.05 6.88
N GLN A 49 -7.06 -13.15 8.02
CA GLN A 49 -6.96 -14.26 8.98
C GLN A 49 -5.53 -14.72 9.19
N PRO A 50 -4.62 -13.82 9.65
CA PRO A 50 -3.21 -14.16 9.78
C PRO A 50 -3.04 -15.32 10.74
N GLU A 51 -2.34 -16.38 10.30
CA GLU A 51 -2.00 -17.50 11.16
C GLU A 51 -1.04 -17.01 12.25
N THR A 52 -1.40 -17.24 13.50
CA THR A 52 -0.57 -16.89 14.66
C THR A 52 0.42 -18.03 14.93
N GLU A 53 1.43 -18.14 14.08
CA GLU A 53 2.60 -18.94 14.42
C GLU A 53 3.50 -18.20 15.41
N GLN A 54 4.50 -18.92 15.97
CA GLN A 54 5.43 -18.34 16.92
C GLN A 54 6.06 -17.04 16.37
N PHE A 55 6.16 -16.01 17.23
CA PHE A 55 6.73 -14.71 16.86
C PHE A 55 8.11 -14.89 16.23
N ASN A 56 8.26 -14.48 14.98
CA ASN A 56 9.52 -14.50 14.27
C ASN A 56 9.97 -13.05 13.98
N PHE A 57 11.25 -12.79 14.10
CA PHE A 57 11.84 -11.47 13.87
C PHE A 57 11.53 -10.90 12.47
N TYR A 58 11.27 -11.78 11.50
CA TYR A 58 10.86 -11.40 10.13
C TYR A 58 9.52 -10.62 10.08
N TYR A 59 8.66 -10.69 11.11
CA TYR A 59 7.44 -9.89 11.19
C TYR A 59 7.70 -8.38 11.32
N LEU A 60 8.90 -7.98 11.75
CA LEU A 60 9.28 -6.57 11.82
C LEU A 60 9.52 -5.95 10.43
N VAL A 61 9.87 -6.75 9.43
CA VAL A 61 10.19 -6.25 8.07
C VAL A 61 9.00 -5.52 7.44
N PRO A 62 7.79 -6.11 7.31
CA PRO A 62 6.64 -5.38 6.76
C PRO A 62 6.23 -4.15 7.59
N ILE A 63 6.44 -4.17 8.89
CA ILE A 63 6.18 -3.00 9.76
C ILE A 63 7.18 -1.87 9.43
N CYS A 64 8.46 -2.18 9.26
CA CYS A 64 9.47 -1.21 8.82
C CYS A 64 9.16 -0.67 7.42
N VAL A 65 8.70 -1.52 6.51
CA VAL A 65 8.26 -1.10 5.17
C VAL A 65 7.05 -0.18 5.25
N ALA A 66 6.06 -0.47 6.11
CA ALA A 66 4.90 0.38 6.34
C ALA A 66 5.30 1.76 6.89
N LEU A 67 6.27 1.80 7.79
CA LEU A 67 6.81 3.05 8.33
C LEU A 67 7.58 3.84 7.24
N ALA A 68 8.43 3.19 6.46
CA ALA A 68 9.14 3.81 5.34
C ALA A 68 8.18 4.37 4.29
N TYR A 69 7.10 3.63 4.00
CA TYR A 69 6.02 4.10 3.12
C TYR A 69 5.33 5.36 3.69
N ALA A 70 5.03 5.39 4.99
CA ALA A 70 4.48 6.58 5.63
C ALA A 70 5.40 7.80 5.48
N PHE A 71 6.70 7.63 5.65
CA PHE A 71 7.67 8.72 5.39
C PHE A 71 7.69 9.15 3.93
N THR A 72 7.57 8.23 2.97
CA THR A 72 7.48 8.55 1.54
C THR A 72 6.28 9.46 1.26
N VAL A 73 5.10 9.13 1.80
CA VAL A 73 3.89 9.97 1.68
C VAL A 73 4.13 11.38 2.23
N ILE A 74 4.76 11.50 3.40
CA ILE A 74 5.08 12.80 4.01
C ILE A 74 6.05 13.60 3.13
N VAL A 75 7.10 12.95 2.58
CA VAL A 75 8.06 13.61 1.71
C VAL A 75 7.37 14.12 0.44
N VAL A 76 6.57 13.29 -0.21
CA VAL A 76 5.79 13.66 -1.40
C VAL A 76 4.91 14.88 -1.14
N LYS A 77 4.20 14.90 -0.01
CA LYS A 77 3.37 16.03 0.41
C LYS A 77 4.20 17.28 0.71
N LYS A 78 5.30 17.14 1.46
CA LYS A 78 6.14 18.25 1.90
C LYS A 78 6.90 18.93 0.75
N THR A 79 7.22 18.21 -0.29
CA THR A 79 7.93 18.73 -1.48
C THR A 79 6.96 19.12 -2.61
N ALA A 80 5.64 19.05 -2.37
CA ALA A 80 4.61 19.36 -3.36
C ALA A 80 4.73 20.77 -3.97
N ASP A 81 5.19 21.74 -3.18
CA ASP A 81 5.34 23.12 -3.62
C ASP A 81 6.63 23.36 -4.46
N LYS A 82 7.60 22.44 -4.35
CA LYS A 82 8.91 22.56 -4.98
C LYS A 82 9.03 21.78 -6.28
N ASP A 83 8.49 20.55 -6.27
CA ASP A 83 8.61 19.60 -7.35
C ASP A 83 7.24 19.24 -7.93
N THR A 84 7.19 18.98 -9.22
CA THR A 84 5.97 18.42 -9.84
C THR A 84 5.79 16.95 -9.41
N LEU A 85 4.57 16.45 -9.43
CA LEU A 85 4.28 15.04 -9.15
C LEU A 85 5.09 14.10 -10.08
N TYR A 86 5.18 14.47 -11.36
CA TYR A 86 5.93 13.69 -12.35
C TYR A 86 7.41 13.60 -12.03
N GLN A 87 8.03 14.70 -11.58
CA GLN A 87 9.44 14.70 -11.17
C GLN A 87 9.69 13.80 -9.97
N GLN A 88 8.83 13.87 -8.95
CA GLN A 88 8.93 13.02 -7.76
C GLN A 88 8.79 11.54 -8.13
N MET A 89 7.79 11.18 -8.96
CA MET A 89 7.56 9.81 -9.38
C MET A 89 8.67 9.31 -10.32
N LEU A 90 9.12 10.14 -11.27
CA LEU A 90 10.23 9.78 -12.14
C LEU A 90 11.49 9.44 -11.34
N LEU A 91 11.85 10.28 -10.37
CA LEU A 91 13.01 10.04 -9.51
C LEU A 91 12.84 8.74 -8.69
N ALA A 92 11.66 8.51 -8.12
CA ALA A 92 11.36 7.29 -7.38
C ALA A 92 11.51 6.04 -8.26
N TYR A 93 10.94 6.06 -9.48
CA TYR A 93 11.04 4.93 -10.41
C TYR A 93 12.47 4.71 -10.93
N LEU A 94 13.24 5.78 -11.16
CA LEU A 94 14.65 5.65 -11.53
C LEU A 94 15.47 4.98 -10.42
N ILE A 95 15.29 5.43 -9.17
CA ILE A 95 15.98 4.84 -8.02
C ILE A 95 15.57 3.37 -7.86
N MET A 96 14.28 3.06 -7.90
CA MET A 96 13.78 1.69 -7.79
C MET A 96 14.27 0.82 -8.94
N GLY A 97 14.27 1.33 -10.18
CA GLY A 97 14.79 0.64 -11.35
C GLY A 97 16.29 0.35 -11.25
N LEU A 98 17.08 1.32 -10.79
CA LEU A 98 18.52 1.13 -10.55
C LEU A 98 18.78 0.08 -9.46
N LEU A 99 18.09 0.17 -8.32
CA LEU A 99 18.23 -0.81 -7.23
C LEU A 99 17.81 -2.22 -7.69
N SER A 100 16.68 -2.33 -8.38
CA SER A 100 16.22 -3.60 -8.93
C SER A 100 17.17 -4.15 -9.99
N GLY A 101 17.71 -3.29 -10.86
CA GLY A 101 18.70 -3.66 -11.85
C GLY A 101 20.01 -4.18 -11.21
N ILE A 102 20.52 -3.46 -10.20
CA ILE A 102 21.72 -3.87 -9.46
C ILE A 102 21.48 -5.22 -8.75
N THR A 103 20.35 -5.38 -8.05
CA THR A 103 20.03 -6.65 -7.38
C THR A 103 19.88 -7.78 -8.38
N GLY A 104 19.24 -7.54 -9.53
CA GLY A 104 19.10 -8.52 -10.59
C GLY A 104 20.44 -8.94 -11.22
N LEU A 105 21.35 -7.98 -11.43
CA LEU A 105 22.70 -8.28 -11.95
C LEU A 105 23.56 -9.04 -10.95
N LEU A 106 23.40 -8.79 -9.65
CA LEU A 106 24.20 -9.44 -8.61
C LEU A 106 23.67 -10.83 -8.23
N PHE A 107 22.36 -11.03 -8.23
CA PHE A 107 21.71 -12.21 -7.66
C PHE A 107 20.79 -12.94 -8.66
N GLY A 108 20.45 -12.36 -9.79
CA GLY A 108 19.49 -12.91 -10.77
C GLY A 108 20.06 -13.97 -11.71
N ASP A 109 21.27 -14.46 -11.46
CA ASP A 109 21.90 -15.53 -12.26
C ASP A 109 21.49 -16.96 -11.82
N GLY A 110 20.73 -17.08 -10.74
CA GLY A 110 20.24 -18.36 -10.20
C GLY A 110 21.27 -19.15 -9.40
N ARG A 111 22.51 -18.64 -9.20
CA ARG A 111 23.55 -19.37 -8.44
C ARG A 111 23.19 -19.60 -6.98
N LEU A 112 22.36 -18.71 -6.42
CA LEU A 112 21.91 -18.76 -5.03
C LEU A 112 20.52 -19.41 -4.88
N ASP A 113 19.95 -19.91 -5.98
CA ASP A 113 18.66 -20.60 -5.98
C ASP A 113 18.83 -22.04 -5.51
N THR A 114 18.99 -22.21 -4.21
CA THR A 114 19.12 -23.51 -3.54
C THR A 114 17.92 -23.75 -2.64
N ALA A 115 17.56 -25.01 -2.43
CA ALA A 115 16.45 -25.42 -1.55
C ALA A 115 16.60 -24.88 -0.12
N ALA A 116 17.83 -24.60 0.32
CA ALA A 116 18.12 -23.98 1.62
C ALA A 116 17.75 -22.47 1.68
N ASN A 117 17.63 -21.80 0.53
CA ASN A 117 17.37 -20.36 0.41
C ASN A 117 15.94 -20.05 -0.08
N SER A 118 14.98 -20.95 0.15
CA SER A 118 13.59 -20.81 -0.33
C SER A 118 12.93 -19.49 0.08
N GLU A 119 13.32 -18.91 1.22
CA GLU A 119 12.76 -17.64 1.69
C GLU A 119 13.22 -16.42 0.88
N ILE A 120 14.38 -16.48 0.26
CA ILE A 120 14.94 -15.43 -0.60
C ILE A 120 14.90 -15.80 -2.09
N ALA A 121 14.30 -16.93 -2.44
CA ALA A 121 14.17 -17.42 -3.81
C ALA A 121 13.59 -16.35 -4.76
N PHE A 122 12.71 -15.49 -4.28
CA PHE A 122 12.16 -14.38 -5.04
C PHE A 122 13.23 -13.40 -5.59
N ILE A 123 14.35 -13.21 -4.87
CA ILE A 123 15.46 -12.32 -5.27
C ILE A 123 16.50 -13.09 -6.06
N THR A 124 16.70 -14.37 -5.74
CA THR A 124 17.83 -15.20 -6.24
C THR A 124 17.45 -16.06 -7.43
N HIS A 125 16.14 -16.15 -7.74
CA HIS A 125 15.66 -16.91 -8.90
C HIS A 125 16.19 -16.32 -10.20
N SER A 126 16.59 -17.18 -11.15
CA SER A 126 17.08 -16.72 -12.46
C SER A 126 16.00 -15.96 -13.23
N TRP A 127 16.36 -14.79 -13.75
CA TRP A 127 15.48 -14.02 -14.61
C TRP A 127 15.27 -14.73 -15.94
N GLN A 128 14.06 -15.20 -16.19
CA GLN A 128 13.70 -15.90 -17.42
C GLN A 128 12.70 -15.04 -18.20
N PHE A 129 13.15 -14.48 -19.32
CA PHE A 129 12.29 -13.79 -20.30
C PHE A 129 11.94 -14.75 -21.44
N SER A 130 11.29 -15.87 -21.09
CA SER A 130 11.12 -16.99 -22.02
C SER A 130 10.00 -16.81 -23.02
N ASP A 131 9.02 -15.94 -22.75
CA ASP A 131 7.81 -15.80 -23.56
C ASP A 131 7.39 -14.35 -23.72
N ILE A 132 7.07 -13.95 -24.96
CA ILE A 132 6.55 -12.61 -25.31
C ILE A 132 5.27 -12.28 -24.54
N LYS A 133 4.44 -13.29 -24.25
CA LYS A 133 3.20 -13.12 -23.48
C LYS A 133 3.49 -12.70 -22.05
N SER A 134 4.48 -13.31 -21.41
CA SER A 134 4.93 -12.95 -20.05
C SER A 134 5.46 -11.52 -20.00
N ILE A 135 6.25 -11.11 -21.00
CA ILE A 135 6.75 -9.72 -21.13
C ILE A 135 5.57 -8.74 -21.27
N PHE A 136 4.59 -9.06 -22.11
CA PHE A 136 3.41 -8.20 -22.28
C PHE A 136 2.58 -8.07 -21.00
N ILE A 137 2.39 -9.18 -20.26
CA ILE A 137 1.70 -9.15 -18.96
C ILE A 137 2.45 -8.28 -17.96
N LEU A 138 3.77 -8.47 -17.83
CA LEU A 138 4.61 -7.66 -16.94
C LEU A 138 4.55 -6.17 -17.29
N PHE A 139 4.63 -5.84 -18.59
CA PHE A 139 4.50 -4.47 -19.06
C PHE A 139 3.14 -3.88 -18.68
N THR A 140 2.05 -4.62 -18.91
CA THR A 140 0.69 -4.18 -18.60
C THR A 140 0.52 -3.92 -17.10
N ILE A 141 0.96 -4.85 -16.25
CA ILE A 141 0.92 -4.70 -14.79
C ILE A 141 1.75 -3.49 -14.34
N SER A 142 2.93 -3.29 -14.93
CA SER A 142 3.81 -2.16 -14.59
C SER A 142 3.18 -0.83 -14.96
N VAL A 143 2.55 -0.72 -16.12
CA VAL A 143 1.84 0.50 -16.54
C VAL A 143 0.66 0.80 -15.62
N LEU A 144 -0.20 -0.21 -15.37
CA LEU A 144 -1.36 -0.04 -14.47
C LEU A 144 -0.93 0.31 -13.06
N GLY A 145 0.09 -0.34 -12.53
CA GLY A 145 0.64 -0.05 -11.20
C GLY A 145 1.23 1.35 -11.11
N SER A 146 1.95 1.79 -12.15
CA SER A 146 2.51 3.14 -12.20
C SER A 146 1.44 4.23 -12.25
N VAL A 147 0.39 4.02 -13.03
CA VAL A 147 -0.76 4.94 -13.10
C VAL A 147 -1.49 4.99 -11.76
N GLY A 148 -1.74 3.82 -11.15
CA GLY A 148 -2.37 3.74 -9.83
C GLY A 148 -1.57 4.48 -8.75
N LEU A 149 -0.25 4.29 -8.72
CA LEU A 149 0.62 4.98 -7.77
C LEU A 149 0.67 6.48 -8.01
N LEU A 150 0.69 6.94 -9.29
CA LEU A 150 0.60 8.36 -9.65
C LEU A 150 -0.68 8.99 -9.10
N ILE A 151 -1.83 8.35 -9.28
CA ILE A 151 -3.13 8.84 -8.78
C ILE A 151 -3.12 8.89 -7.25
N LEU A 152 -2.64 7.85 -6.59
CA LEU A 152 -2.57 7.77 -5.13
C LEU A 152 -1.66 8.85 -4.54
N MET A 153 -0.45 9.01 -5.09
CA MET A 153 0.48 10.05 -4.64
C MET A 153 -0.03 11.46 -4.96
N GLY A 154 -0.76 11.62 -6.09
CA GLY A 154 -1.48 12.85 -6.41
C GLY A 154 -2.52 13.19 -5.35
N ALA A 155 -3.31 12.23 -4.89
CA ALA A 155 -4.27 12.43 -3.79
C ALA A 155 -3.59 12.87 -2.50
N TYR A 156 -2.47 12.24 -2.13
CA TYR A 156 -1.68 12.64 -0.96
C TYR A 156 -1.08 14.04 -1.07
N ARG A 157 -0.79 14.53 -2.27
CA ARG A 157 -0.28 15.90 -2.46
C ARG A 157 -1.34 16.97 -2.17
N VAL A 158 -2.57 16.76 -2.63
CA VAL A 158 -3.64 17.76 -2.53
C VAL A 158 -4.42 17.70 -1.22
N SER A 159 -4.41 16.58 -0.53
CA SER A 159 -5.17 16.37 0.71
C SER A 159 -4.28 16.14 1.93
N ASP A 160 -4.87 16.22 3.13
CA ASP A 160 -4.21 15.76 4.35
C ASP A 160 -3.98 14.24 4.30
N PRO A 161 -2.73 13.75 4.42
CA PRO A 161 -2.45 12.33 4.40
C PRO A 161 -3.23 11.52 5.45
N ALA A 162 -3.53 12.11 6.61
CA ALA A 162 -4.34 11.45 7.62
C ALA A 162 -5.80 11.23 7.17
N VAL A 163 -6.32 12.01 6.20
CA VAL A 163 -7.66 11.81 5.64
C VAL A 163 -7.65 10.71 4.58
N ILE A 164 -6.60 10.67 3.75
CA ILE A 164 -6.50 9.73 2.62
C ILE A 164 -6.16 8.32 3.09
N SER A 165 -5.28 8.19 4.09
CA SER A 165 -4.71 6.90 4.50
C SER A 165 -5.74 5.78 4.80
N PRO A 166 -6.90 6.02 5.44
CA PRO A 166 -7.88 4.95 5.65
C PRO A 166 -8.50 4.39 4.37
N TYR A 167 -8.49 5.15 3.28
CA TYR A 167 -9.01 4.67 1.99
C TYR A 167 -8.12 3.60 1.37
N GLU A 168 -6.86 3.46 1.79
CA GLU A 168 -5.98 2.38 1.34
C GLU A 168 -6.54 0.99 1.68
N TYR A 169 -7.33 0.87 2.74
CA TYR A 169 -8.02 -0.38 3.06
C TYR A 169 -8.99 -0.84 1.96
N SER A 170 -9.47 0.09 1.10
CA SER A 170 -10.33 -0.26 -0.03
C SER A 170 -9.67 -1.22 -1.03
N LEU A 171 -8.33 -1.26 -1.07
CA LEU A 171 -7.57 -2.20 -1.90
C LEU A 171 -8.02 -3.65 -1.68
N LEU A 172 -8.27 -4.04 -0.42
CA LEU A 172 -8.73 -5.39 -0.09
C LEU A 172 -10.10 -5.72 -0.71
N ILE A 173 -10.99 -4.73 -0.79
CA ILE A 173 -12.32 -4.91 -1.39
C ILE A 173 -12.16 -5.23 -2.88
N TRP A 174 -11.30 -4.48 -3.57
CA TRP A 174 -11.01 -4.71 -4.99
C TRP A 174 -10.32 -6.04 -5.23
N MET A 175 -9.39 -6.44 -4.36
CA MET A 175 -8.74 -7.76 -4.44
C MET A 175 -9.75 -8.90 -4.31
N ILE A 176 -10.70 -8.83 -3.38
CA ILE A 176 -11.73 -9.85 -3.19
C ILE A 176 -12.69 -9.87 -4.37
N LEU A 177 -13.13 -8.68 -4.84
CA LEU A 177 -14.01 -8.58 -6.00
C LEU A 177 -13.38 -9.18 -7.26
N LEU A 178 -12.12 -8.85 -7.52
CA LEU A 178 -11.39 -9.40 -8.67
C LEU A 178 -11.12 -10.90 -8.50
N GLY A 179 -10.83 -11.38 -7.30
CA GLY A 179 -10.70 -12.79 -6.97
C GLY A 179 -11.96 -13.58 -7.32
N TYR A 180 -13.12 -13.04 -6.95
CA TYR A 180 -14.42 -13.62 -7.31
C TYR A 180 -14.68 -13.61 -8.84
N LEU A 181 -14.42 -12.48 -9.50
CA LEU A 181 -14.69 -12.34 -10.94
C LEU A 181 -13.76 -13.17 -11.83
N VAL A 182 -12.49 -13.33 -11.44
CA VAL A 182 -11.47 -13.99 -12.27
C VAL A 182 -11.36 -15.49 -11.94
N TRP A 183 -11.41 -15.84 -10.65
CA TRP A 183 -11.21 -17.23 -10.19
C TRP A 183 -12.48 -17.87 -9.66
N GLY A 184 -13.59 -17.14 -9.46
CA GLY A 184 -14.83 -17.66 -8.90
C GLY A 184 -14.77 -17.90 -7.38
N ASP A 185 -13.78 -17.33 -6.70
CA ASP A 185 -13.59 -17.50 -5.26
C ASP A 185 -14.73 -16.83 -4.49
N VAL A 186 -15.57 -17.64 -3.82
CA VAL A 186 -16.66 -17.12 -3.00
C VAL A 186 -16.12 -16.66 -1.64
N PRO A 187 -16.29 -15.37 -1.27
CA PRO A 187 -15.79 -14.88 0.00
C PRO A 187 -16.47 -15.57 1.19
N SER A 188 -15.69 -15.98 2.17
CA SER A 188 -16.21 -16.51 3.42
C SER A 188 -16.98 -15.45 4.23
N VAL A 189 -17.76 -15.87 5.22
CA VAL A 189 -18.52 -14.95 6.09
C VAL A 189 -17.61 -13.94 6.78
N ASN A 190 -16.42 -14.38 7.22
CA ASN A 190 -15.45 -13.48 7.86
C ASN A 190 -14.94 -12.39 6.90
N ILE A 191 -14.71 -12.75 5.63
CA ILE A 191 -14.34 -11.81 4.58
C ILE A 191 -15.46 -10.81 4.34
N ALA A 192 -16.72 -11.26 4.28
CA ALA A 192 -17.87 -10.38 4.11
C ALA A 192 -18.03 -9.38 5.27
N ILE A 193 -17.88 -9.84 6.51
CA ILE A 193 -17.91 -8.96 7.70
C ILE A 193 -16.76 -7.94 7.64
N GLY A 194 -15.54 -8.38 7.33
CA GLY A 194 -14.38 -7.50 7.21
C GLY A 194 -14.58 -6.42 6.14
N MET A 195 -15.16 -6.76 4.98
CA MET A 195 -15.52 -5.79 3.95
C MET A 195 -16.51 -4.73 4.46
N VAL A 196 -17.55 -5.15 5.16
CA VAL A 196 -18.55 -4.22 5.73
C VAL A 196 -17.90 -3.25 6.73
N LEU A 197 -16.97 -3.71 7.56
CA LEU A 197 -16.24 -2.86 8.49
C LEU A 197 -15.36 -1.84 7.75
N ILE A 198 -14.64 -2.26 6.71
CA ILE A 198 -13.76 -1.36 5.92
C ILE A 198 -14.58 -0.31 5.18
N VAL A 199 -15.65 -0.73 4.48
CA VAL A 199 -16.54 0.18 3.74
C VAL A 199 -17.23 1.14 4.71
N GLY A 200 -17.75 0.62 5.82
CA GLY A 200 -18.39 1.44 6.85
C GLY A 200 -17.46 2.49 7.46
N ALA A 201 -16.22 2.10 7.77
CA ALA A 201 -15.19 3.03 8.25
C ALA A 201 -14.87 4.12 7.21
N GLY A 202 -14.69 3.75 5.93
CA GLY A 202 -14.43 4.69 4.84
C GLY A 202 -15.57 5.66 4.61
N ILE A 203 -16.80 5.18 4.53
CA ILE A 203 -18.01 6.03 4.36
C ILE A 203 -18.19 6.97 5.54
N TYR A 204 -17.96 6.48 6.77
CA TYR A 204 -18.06 7.30 7.96
C TYR A 204 -17.07 8.47 7.94
N ILE A 205 -15.81 8.24 7.55
CA ILE A 205 -14.81 9.31 7.42
C ILE A 205 -15.25 10.30 6.35
N PHE A 206 -15.62 9.82 5.16
CA PHE A 206 -16.03 10.66 4.04
C PHE A 206 -17.20 11.56 4.40
N TYR A 207 -18.27 11.00 4.94
CA TYR A 207 -19.47 11.75 5.33
C TYR A 207 -19.16 12.83 6.38
N ARG A 208 -18.27 12.51 7.30
CA ARG A 208 -17.91 13.45 8.36
C ARG A 208 -17.00 14.59 7.87
N GLU A 209 -16.08 14.35 6.98
CA GLU A 209 -15.25 15.40 6.39
C GLU A 209 -16.13 16.38 5.58
N GLN A 210 -17.14 15.89 4.89
CA GLN A 210 -18.10 16.74 4.20
C GLN A 210 -18.91 17.64 5.15
N ILE A 211 -19.36 17.11 6.30
CA ILE A 211 -20.15 17.90 7.28
C ILE A 211 -19.30 19.01 7.92
N LYS A 212 -18.00 18.77 8.13
CA LYS A 212 -17.13 19.79 8.72
C LYS A 212 -16.78 20.92 7.78
N GLY A 213 -17.11 20.84 6.49
CA GLY A 213 -16.77 21.82 5.48
C GLY A 213 -15.26 21.97 5.25
N GLU A 214 -14.46 21.08 5.82
CA GLU A 214 -13.03 20.99 5.52
C GLU A 214 -12.91 20.43 4.11
N SER A 215 -12.43 21.23 3.14
CA SER A 215 -12.19 20.75 1.79
C SER A 215 -11.20 19.59 1.84
N VAL A 216 -11.62 18.42 1.36
CA VAL A 216 -10.77 17.22 1.29
C VAL A 216 -9.56 17.47 0.41
N ALA A 217 -9.63 18.44 -0.48
CA ALA A 217 -8.55 18.85 -1.36
C ALA A 217 -8.23 20.34 -1.20
N SER A 218 -6.96 20.70 -1.19
CA SER A 218 -6.54 22.10 -1.34
C SER A 218 -7.01 22.58 -2.72
N GLY A 219 -7.59 23.78 -2.79
CA GLY A 219 -8.11 24.35 -4.06
C GLY A 219 -7.01 24.71 -5.07
N GLU A 220 -5.74 24.33 -4.83
CA GLU A 220 -4.64 24.56 -5.77
C GLU A 220 -4.54 23.44 -6.79
N PRO A 221 -4.43 23.78 -8.09
CA PRO A 221 -4.29 22.78 -9.14
C PRO A 221 -2.96 21.99 -9.00
N LEU A 222 -2.99 20.73 -9.35
CA LEU A 222 -1.79 19.89 -9.49
C LEU A 222 -0.87 20.53 -10.53
N ARG A 223 0.24 21.10 -10.09
CA ARG A 223 1.32 21.57 -10.96
C ARG A 223 2.31 20.46 -11.26
#